data_37d282a71c68b52ae9f5ddce82cd4bb7
#
_entry.id   37d282a71c68b52ae9f5ddce82cd4bb7
#
_cell.length_a   1.000
_cell.length_b   1.000
_cell.length_c   1.000
_cell.angle_alpha   90.00
_cell.angle_beta   90.00
_cell.angle_gamma   90.00
#
_symmetry.space_group_name_H-M   'P 1'
#
loop_
_entity.id
_entity.type
_entity.pdbx_description
1 polymer ?
#
loop_
_entity_poly.entity_id
_entity_poly.type
_entity_poly.pdbx_seq_one_letter_code
_entity_poly.pdbx_strand_id
1 'polypeptide(L)'
;FIVMDEAFDMWRKKKTENDYARFFDKWHERDLTDLIVRDRNHPSVFMWSIGNEVLEQWSDANADTLDIQAANLILNMKRDPSSLEHEAEGLSVNSLLCQHLVDIVKRLDSSRPVTAGNNEPDPGNHLFRSGALDMIGYNYPIETFAAVPSKFPHKPFIVTESVSALMTRGYYKMPSDVEFLWPERWDKPFHDPSFSCSSYDNCHAPWGSTHEQTMRKVKYMQHISGQYVWTGFDYIGEPTPYWWPARSSYFGIVDLAYLPKDRYWLYRS
;
A
#
# COMPACT_ATOMS: atom_id res chain seq x y z
N PHE A 1 -10.82 14.76 10.16
CA PHE A 1 -10.06 13.75 9.42
C PHE A 1 -11.01 12.96 8.52
N ILE A 2 -10.50 12.49 7.37
CA ILE A 2 -11.18 11.56 6.48
C ILE A 2 -10.49 10.21 6.67
N VAL A 3 -11.26 9.17 6.96
CA VAL A 3 -10.75 7.86 7.35
C VAL A 3 -11.14 6.83 6.29
N MET A 4 -10.17 6.12 5.75
CA MET A 4 -10.34 4.82 5.12
C MET A 4 -10.16 3.77 6.21
N ASP A 5 -11.20 3.04 6.54
CA ASP A 5 -11.15 2.02 7.57
C ASP A 5 -10.85 0.67 6.92
N GLU A 6 -9.75 0.04 7.33
CA GLU A 6 -9.20 -1.13 6.66
C GLU A 6 -9.20 -2.35 7.57
N ALA A 7 -9.73 -3.45 7.04
CA ALA A 7 -9.66 -4.77 7.63
C ALA A 7 -8.62 -5.61 6.88
N PHE A 8 -7.91 -6.46 7.59
CA PHE A 8 -7.06 -7.54 7.08
C PHE A 8 -5.80 -7.10 6.31
N ASP A 9 -4.66 -7.21 6.96
CA ASP A 9 -3.37 -7.14 6.28
C ASP A 9 -3.08 -8.40 5.41
N MET A 10 -3.70 -9.51 5.69
CA MET A 10 -3.68 -10.75 4.90
C MET A 10 -5.02 -11.46 4.94
N TRP A 11 -5.27 -12.29 3.94
CA TRP A 11 -6.43 -13.19 3.93
C TRP A 11 -6.00 -14.61 4.31
N ARG A 12 -6.22 -15.60 3.43
CA ARG A 12 -5.89 -17.02 3.67
C ARG A 12 -4.40 -17.31 3.56
N LYS A 13 -3.69 -16.56 2.70
CA LYS A 13 -2.26 -16.74 2.47
C LYS A 13 -1.47 -15.90 3.47
N LYS A 14 -0.64 -16.57 4.27
CA LYS A 14 0.18 -15.93 5.29
C LYS A 14 1.30 -15.08 4.67
N LYS A 15 1.57 -13.93 5.26
CA LYS A 15 2.76 -13.11 5.02
C LYS A 15 3.86 -13.43 6.04
N THR A 16 3.48 -13.79 7.26
CA THR A 16 4.40 -14.16 8.34
C THR A 16 3.93 -15.44 9.03
N GLU A 17 4.81 -16.03 9.84
CA GLU A 17 4.52 -17.34 10.47
C GLU A 17 3.29 -17.32 11.39
N ASN A 18 3.10 -16.24 12.14
CA ASN A 18 2.09 -16.15 13.20
C ASN A 18 1.02 -15.07 12.94
N ASP A 19 0.75 -14.77 11.69
CA ASP A 19 -0.22 -13.76 11.31
C ASP A 19 -1.69 -14.23 11.36
N TYR A 20 -2.60 -13.34 10.95
CA TYR A 20 -4.04 -13.56 11.01
C TYR A 20 -4.54 -14.64 10.01
N ALA A 21 -3.77 -14.99 8.97
CA ALA A 21 -4.20 -15.98 7.97
C ALA A 21 -4.63 -17.30 8.61
N ARG A 22 -4.01 -17.71 9.74
CA ARG A 22 -4.40 -18.92 10.50
C ARG A 22 -5.80 -18.88 11.10
N PHE A 23 -6.39 -17.69 11.20
CA PHE A 23 -7.73 -17.49 11.75
C PHE A 23 -8.74 -17.07 10.69
N PHE A 24 -8.27 -16.64 9.52
CA PHE A 24 -9.07 -16.00 8.49
C PHE A 24 -10.30 -16.83 8.10
N ASP A 25 -10.13 -18.11 7.76
CA ASP A 25 -11.25 -18.97 7.32
C ASP A 25 -12.39 -19.05 8.34
N LYS A 26 -12.04 -19.00 9.64
CA LYS A 26 -13.01 -19.13 10.72
C LYS A 26 -13.63 -17.81 11.15
N TRP A 27 -12.86 -16.69 11.05
CA TRP A 27 -13.20 -15.45 11.76
C TRP A 27 -13.47 -14.26 10.85
N HIS A 28 -13.10 -14.32 9.56
CA HIS A 28 -13.20 -13.15 8.67
C HIS A 28 -14.60 -12.54 8.59
N GLU A 29 -15.66 -13.36 8.53
CA GLU A 29 -17.05 -12.83 8.46
C GLU A 29 -17.42 -12.06 9.72
N ARG A 30 -17.08 -12.63 10.88
CA ARG A 30 -17.37 -12.01 12.16
C ARG A 30 -16.56 -10.72 12.34
N ASP A 31 -15.23 -10.81 12.13
CA ASP A 31 -14.33 -9.70 12.41
C ASP A 31 -14.63 -8.53 11.46
N LEU A 32 -14.88 -8.80 10.17
CA LEU A 32 -15.30 -7.77 9.22
C LEU A 32 -16.67 -7.17 9.60
N THR A 33 -17.63 -8.01 10.00
CA THR A 33 -18.95 -7.54 10.47
C THR A 33 -18.81 -6.64 11.69
N ASP A 34 -18.01 -7.05 12.68
CA ASP A 34 -17.82 -6.31 13.92
C ASP A 34 -17.13 -4.95 13.64
N LEU A 35 -16.15 -4.90 12.73
CA LEU A 35 -15.52 -3.66 12.28
C LEU A 35 -16.56 -2.70 11.68
N ILE A 36 -17.31 -3.17 10.68
CA ILE A 36 -18.29 -2.32 9.97
C ILE A 36 -19.39 -1.83 10.93
N VAL A 37 -19.93 -2.71 11.77
CA VAL A 37 -20.99 -2.34 12.73
C VAL A 37 -20.49 -1.33 13.74
N ARG A 38 -19.25 -1.48 14.22
CA ARG A 38 -18.62 -0.53 15.15
C ARG A 38 -18.49 0.86 14.52
N ASP A 39 -18.02 0.96 13.27
CA ASP A 39 -17.51 2.21 12.71
C ASP A 39 -18.43 2.88 11.66
N ARG A 40 -19.45 2.19 11.12
CA ARG A 40 -20.35 2.74 10.09
C ARG A 40 -21.08 4.02 10.47
N ASN A 41 -21.23 4.31 11.75
CA ASN A 41 -21.87 5.54 12.24
C ASN A 41 -20.87 6.69 12.49
N HIS A 42 -19.57 6.47 12.27
CA HIS A 42 -18.59 7.53 12.37
C HIS A 42 -18.57 8.38 11.10
N PRO A 43 -18.86 9.69 11.17
CA PRO A 43 -18.96 10.54 9.98
C PRO A 43 -17.61 10.75 9.28
N SER A 44 -16.47 10.50 9.95
CA SER A 44 -15.15 10.57 9.36
C SER A 44 -14.79 9.37 8.49
N VAL A 45 -15.42 8.21 8.69
CA VAL A 45 -15.22 7.05 7.81
C VAL A 45 -15.92 7.33 6.48
N PHE A 46 -15.17 7.40 5.38
CA PHE A 46 -15.75 7.69 4.07
C PHE A 46 -15.67 6.50 3.11
N MET A 47 -14.83 5.53 3.40
CA MET A 47 -14.70 4.30 2.61
C MET A 47 -14.16 3.15 3.45
N TRP A 48 -14.37 1.93 2.95
CA TRP A 48 -13.90 0.69 3.51
C TRP A 48 -12.80 0.07 2.66
N SER A 49 -11.78 -0.49 3.29
CA SER A 49 -10.80 -1.32 2.62
C SER A 49 -10.85 -2.74 3.20
N ILE A 50 -10.89 -3.75 2.33
CA ILE A 50 -11.07 -5.16 2.72
C ILE A 50 -9.77 -5.96 2.74
N GLY A 51 -8.65 -5.32 2.49
CA GLY A 51 -7.35 -5.99 2.52
C GLY A 51 -6.21 -5.10 2.09
N ASN A 52 -5.04 -5.36 2.65
CA ASN A 52 -3.78 -4.70 2.30
C ASN A 52 -2.81 -5.70 1.67
N GLU A 53 -2.41 -5.47 0.42
CA GLU A 53 -1.37 -6.25 -0.28
C GLU A 53 -1.52 -7.77 -0.08
N VAL A 54 -2.75 -8.26 -0.06
CA VAL A 54 -3.03 -9.67 0.17
C VAL A 54 -2.43 -10.53 -0.95
N LEU A 55 -1.85 -11.67 -0.61
CA LEU A 55 -1.19 -12.52 -1.61
C LEU A 55 -2.17 -13.15 -2.61
N GLU A 56 -3.46 -13.15 -2.30
CA GLU A 56 -4.54 -13.56 -3.18
C GLU A 56 -4.75 -12.64 -4.39
N GLN A 57 -4.17 -11.45 -4.40
CA GLN A 57 -4.31 -10.49 -5.51
C GLN A 57 -3.58 -10.93 -6.80
N TRP A 58 -2.46 -11.64 -6.64
CA TRP A 58 -1.50 -11.85 -7.72
C TRP A 58 -2.08 -12.62 -8.90
N SER A 59 -1.95 -12.05 -10.10
CA SER A 59 -2.41 -12.61 -11.38
C SER A 59 -1.51 -13.70 -11.96
N ASP A 60 -0.24 -13.78 -11.48
CA ASP A 60 0.71 -14.79 -11.94
C ASP A 60 0.17 -16.20 -11.73
N ALA A 61 0.34 -17.08 -12.74
CA ALA A 61 -0.08 -18.48 -12.67
C ALA A 61 0.57 -19.25 -11.50
N ASN A 62 1.74 -18.81 -11.04
CA ASN A 62 2.45 -19.34 -9.89
C ASN A 62 2.10 -18.63 -8.58
N ALA A 63 1.14 -17.72 -8.58
CA ALA A 63 0.77 -16.90 -7.41
C ALA A 63 0.45 -17.73 -6.17
N ASP A 64 -0.03 -18.97 -6.33
CA ASP A 64 -0.30 -19.87 -5.22
C ASP A 64 0.97 -20.36 -4.51
N THR A 65 2.13 -20.22 -5.13
CA THR A 65 3.43 -20.60 -4.57
C THR A 65 4.27 -19.41 -4.12
N LEU A 66 3.82 -18.18 -4.37
CA LEU A 66 4.51 -16.97 -3.94
C LEU A 66 4.49 -16.85 -2.41
N ASP A 67 5.68 -16.66 -1.86
CA ASP A 67 5.84 -16.20 -0.48
C ASP A 67 6.05 -14.67 -0.46
N ILE A 68 6.09 -14.10 0.74
CA ILE A 68 6.24 -12.65 0.91
C ILE A 68 7.56 -12.12 0.35
N GLN A 69 8.64 -12.92 0.36
CA GLN A 69 9.93 -12.49 -0.18
C GLN A 69 9.88 -12.43 -1.70
N ALA A 70 9.30 -13.44 -2.35
CA ALA A 70 9.10 -13.46 -3.79
C ALA A 70 8.19 -12.29 -4.25
N ALA A 71 7.10 -12.02 -3.52
CA ALA A 71 6.22 -10.89 -3.77
C ALA A 71 6.98 -9.54 -3.65
N ASN A 72 7.78 -9.36 -2.61
CA ASN A 72 8.59 -8.15 -2.42
C ASN A 72 9.67 -7.97 -3.51
N LEU A 73 10.24 -9.06 -4.02
CA LEU A 73 11.17 -8.97 -5.16
C LEU A 73 10.46 -8.49 -6.42
N ILE A 74 9.24 -8.97 -6.69
CA ILE A 74 8.42 -8.50 -7.81
C ILE A 74 8.13 -6.99 -7.68
N LEU A 75 7.84 -6.49 -6.48
CA LEU A 75 7.63 -5.06 -6.21
C LEU A 75 8.85 -4.19 -6.53
N ASN A 76 10.07 -4.74 -6.42
CA ASN A 76 11.30 -4.01 -6.72
C ASN A 76 11.60 -3.93 -8.23
N MET A 77 10.86 -4.64 -9.06
CA MET A 77 11.02 -4.55 -10.51
C MET A 77 10.24 -3.34 -11.03
N LYS A 78 10.93 -2.45 -11.76
CA LYS A 78 10.23 -1.39 -12.49
C LYS A 78 9.27 -2.05 -13.49
N ARG A 79 7.99 -1.74 -13.38
CA ARG A 79 6.96 -2.29 -14.25
C ARG A 79 6.74 -1.36 -15.43
N ASP A 80 6.77 -1.92 -16.63
CA ASP A 80 6.32 -1.23 -17.82
C ASP A 80 4.77 -1.22 -17.82
N PRO A 81 4.11 -0.05 -17.77
CA PRO A 81 2.66 0.02 -17.81
C PRO A 81 2.04 -0.65 -19.04
N SER A 82 2.79 -0.73 -20.15
CA SER A 82 2.33 -1.39 -21.37
C SER A 82 2.33 -2.92 -21.28
N SER A 83 3.09 -3.50 -20.33
CA SER A 83 3.14 -4.95 -20.12
C SER A 83 2.00 -5.49 -19.25
N LEU A 84 1.15 -4.63 -18.70
CA LEU A 84 0.02 -4.98 -17.84
C LEU A 84 -1.18 -5.42 -18.71
N GLU A 85 -1.05 -6.55 -19.37
CA GLU A 85 -2.11 -7.12 -20.21
C GLU A 85 -2.30 -8.60 -19.87
N HIS A 86 -3.29 -8.90 -19.05
CA HIS A 86 -3.76 -10.26 -18.83
C HIS A 86 -5.25 -10.38 -19.14
N GLU A 87 -5.55 -11.10 -20.19
CA GLU A 87 -6.89 -11.64 -20.43
C GLU A 87 -6.94 -13.03 -19.80
N ALA A 88 -7.54 -13.14 -18.64
CA ALA A 88 -7.82 -14.45 -18.06
C ALA A 88 -9.32 -14.70 -18.08
N GLU A 89 -9.73 -15.86 -18.57
CA GLU A 89 -11.13 -16.25 -18.61
C GLU A 89 -11.67 -16.63 -17.22
N GLY A 90 -12.86 -16.12 -16.89
CA GLY A 90 -13.61 -16.51 -15.69
C GLY A 90 -13.13 -15.88 -14.38
N LEU A 91 -13.89 -16.13 -13.32
CA LEU A 91 -13.56 -15.70 -11.95
C LEU A 91 -12.81 -16.81 -11.21
N SER A 92 -11.69 -16.44 -10.61
CA SER A 92 -10.94 -17.31 -9.72
C SER A 92 -11.61 -17.44 -8.34
N VAL A 93 -11.19 -18.42 -7.54
CA VAL A 93 -11.60 -18.54 -6.13
C VAL A 93 -11.24 -17.26 -5.35
N ASN A 94 -10.12 -16.62 -5.65
CA ASN A 94 -9.71 -15.38 -5.03
C ASN A 94 -10.61 -14.20 -5.42
N SER A 95 -11.05 -14.15 -6.68
CA SER A 95 -12.05 -13.16 -7.12
C SER A 95 -13.40 -13.37 -6.43
N LEU A 96 -13.84 -14.61 -6.26
CA LEU A 96 -15.08 -14.93 -5.53
C LEU A 96 -14.96 -14.59 -4.05
N LEU A 97 -13.81 -14.80 -3.43
CA LEU A 97 -13.55 -14.39 -2.05
C LEU A 97 -13.64 -12.85 -1.91
N CYS A 98 -13.07 -12.10 -2.85
CA CYS A 98 -13.19 -10.65 -2.88
C CYS A 98 -14.67 -10.21 -2.97
N GLN A 99 -15.46 -10.82 -3.84
CA GLN A 99 -16.91 -10.57 -3.93
C GLN A 99 -17.60 -10.85 -2.60
N HIS A 100 -17.31 -11.98 -1.97
CA HIS A 100 -17.88 -12.34 -0.67
C HIS A 100 -17.59 -11.31 0.42
N LEU A 101 -16.34 -10.84 0.53
CA LEU A 101 -15.98 -9.81 1.51
C LEU A 101 -16.67 -8.48 1.23
N VAL A 102 -16.75 -8.05 -0.03
CA VAL A 102 -17.48 -6.84 -0.41
C VAL A 102 -18.96 -6.98 -0.08
N ASP A 103 -19.58 -8.14 -0.31
CA ASP A 103 -20.98 -8.39 0.01
C ASP A 103 -21.26 -8.29 1.51
N ILE A 104 -20.33 -8.74 2.37
CA ILE A 104 -20.44 -8.55 3.82
C ILE A 104 -20.52 -7.06 4.15
N VAL A 105 -19.59 -6.26 3.61
CA VAL A 105 -19.57 -4.81 3.83
C VAL A 105 -20.89 -4.18 3.34
N LYS A 106 -21.27 -4.46 2.09
CA LYS A 106 -22.44 -3.82 1.44
C LYS A 106 -23.77 -4.16 2.09
N ARG A 107 -23.90 -5.34 2.70
CA ARG A 107 -25.09 -5.69 3.51
C ARG A 107 -25.23 -4.83 4.76
N LEU A 108 -24.11 -4.36 5.32
CA LEU A 108 -24.05 -3.61 6.58
C LEU A 108 -23.97 -2.09 6.36
N ASP A 109 -23.32 -1.68 5.29
CA ASP A 109 -23.20 -0.29 4.85
C ASP A 109 -23.08 -0.21 3.32
N SER A 110 -24.20 0.08 2.67
CA SER A 110 -24.26 0.28 1.22
C SER A 110 -23.92 1.70 0.79
N SER A 111 -23.72 2.62 1.73
CA SER A 111 -23.56 4.05 1.45
C SER A 111 -22.12 4.45 1.09
N ARG A 112 -21.13 3.69 1.54
CA ARG A 112 -19.72 3.99 1.36
C ARG A 112 -19.07 3.07 0.32
N PRO A 113 -18.08 3.57 -0.45
CA PRO A 113 -17.35 2.74 -1.40
C PRO A 113 -16.44 1.75 -0.68
N VAL A 114 -16.15 0.64 -1.38
CA VAL A 114 -15.25 -0.41 -0.94
C VAL A 114 -14.04 -0.48 -1.88
N THR A 115 -12.85 -0.58 -1.32
CA THR A 115 -11.58 -0.79 -2.03
C THR A 115 -10.73 -1.86 -1.33
N ALA A 116 -9.53 -2.04 -1.80
CA ALA A 116 -8.42 -2.75 -1.15
C ALA A 116 -7.10 -2.07 -1.51
N GLY A 117 -6.10 -2.15 -0.66
CA GLY A 117 -4.74 -1.72 -0.96
C GLY A 117 -4.04 -2.76 -1.82
N ASN A 118 -3.71 -2.42 -3.08
CA ASN A 118 -3.10 -3.36 -4.02
C ASN A 118 -1.74 -2.87 -4.48
N ASN A 119 -0.73 -3.73 -4.38
CA ASN A 119 0.59 -3.47 -4.92
C ASN A 119 0.83 -4.12 -6.29
N GLU A 120 -0.11 -4.93 -6.78
CA GLU A 120 -0.14 -5.41 -8.16
C GLU A 120 -1.11 -4.58 -9.00
N PRO A 121 -0.60 -3.71 -9.92
CA PRO A 121 -1.43 -2.81 -10.73
C PRO A 121 -2.00 -3.46 -11.99
N ASP A 122 -1.78 -4.77 -12.19
CA ASP A 122 -2.25 -5.50 -13.35
C ASP A 122 -3.78 -5.62 -13.35
N PRO A 123 -4.50 -5.36 -14.46
CA PRO A 123 -5.92 -5.66 -14.58
C PRO A 123 -6.28 -7.13 -14.35
N GLY A 124 -5.33 -8.04 -14.52
CA GLY A 124 -5.45 -9.45 -14.18
C GLY A 124 -5.47 -9.74 -12.68
N ASN A 125 -5.10 -8.79 -11.82
CA ASN A 125 -5.21 -8.88 -10.36
C ASN A 125 -6.60 -9.44 -9.97
N HIS A 126 -6.62 -10.51 -9.19
CA HIS A 126 -7.85 -11.23 -8.86
C HIS A 126 -8.89 -10.37 -8.13
N LEU A 127 -8.45 -9.38 -7.34
CA LEU A 127 -9.36 -8.46 -6.66
C LEU A 127 -10.02 -7.51 -7.66
N PHE A 128 -9.28 -6.98 -8.63
CA PHE A 128 -9.84 -6.13 -9.68
C PHE A 128 -10.76 -6.91 -10.61
N ARG A 129 -10.36 -8.13 -10.98
CA ARG A 129 -11.18 -9.04 -11.82
C ARG A 129 -12.48 -9.47 -11.15
N SER A 130 -12.57 -9.43 -9.83
CA SER A 130 -13.82 -9.70 -9.11
C SER A 130 -14.97 -8.78 -9.55
N GLY A 131 -14.64 -7.58 -10.03
CA GLY A 131 -15.60 -6.52 -10.36
C GLY A 131 -16.28 -5.89 -9.15
N ALA A 132 -16.06 -6.41 -7.95
CA ALA A 132 -16.79 -6.03 -6.75
C ALA A 132 -16.30 -4.71 -6.13
N LEU A 133 -15.01 -4.37 -6.28
CA LEU A 133 -14.47 -3.12 -5.73
C LEU A 133 -15.09 -1.91 -6.42
N ASP A 134 -15.53 -0.94 -5.63
CA ASP A 134 -16.09 0.33 -6.14
C ASP A 134 -14.99 1.24 -6.67
N MET A 135 -13.80 1.20 -6.06
CA MET A 135 -12.65 2.02 -6.39
C MET A 135 -11.41 1.16 -6.59
N ILE A 136 -10.53 1.61 -7.47
CA ILE A 136 -9.18 1.05 -7.61
C ILE A 136 -8.28 1.67 -6.56
N GLY A 137 -7.67 0.84 -5.72
CA GLY A 137 -6.69 1.24 -4.71
C GLY A 137 -5.30 0.72 -5.06
N TYR A 138 -4.31 1.60 -5.18
CA TYR A 138 -2.91 1.21 -5.40
C TYR A 138 -2.03 1.58 -4.22
N ASN A 139 -1.17 0.64 -3.84
CA ASN A 139 -0.02 0.89 -3.00
C ASN A 139 1.20 1.09 -3.89
N TYR A 140 1.79 2.26 -3.85
CA TYR A 140 3.09 2.69 -4.41
C TYR A 140 3.23 2.86 -5.93
N PRO A 141 2.95 1.96 -6.87
CA PRO A 141 3.55 1.95 -8.21
C PRO A 141 3.26 3.22 -9.05
N ILE A 142 3.91 4.33 -8.70
CA ILE A 142 3.65 5.68 -9.24
C ILE A 142 3.82 5.77 -10.77
N GLU A 143 4.61 4.91 -11.37
CA GLU A 143 4.81 4.82 -12.81
C GLU A 143 3.55 4.34 -13.54
N THR A 144 2.67 3.61 -12.86
CA THR A 144 1.44 3.05 -13.45
C THR A 144 0.23 3.97 -13.34
N PHE A 145 0.28 5.03 -12.53
CA PHE A 145 -0.88 5.89 -12.25
C PHE A 145 -1.51 6.50 -13.51
N ALA A 146 -0.70 6.87 -14.49
CA ALA A 146 -1.18 7.44 -15.75
C ALA A 146 -2.02 6.45 -16.57
N ALA A 147 -1.80 5.15 -16.43
CA ALA A 147 -2.48 4.12 -17.18
C ALA A 147 -3.84 3.71 -16.57
N VAL A 148 -4.12 4.09 -15.32
CA VAL A 148 -5.34 3.66 -14.60
C VAL A 148 -6.63 3.96 -15.36
N PRO A 149 -6.86 5.16 -15.93
CA PRO A 149 -8.12 5.43 -16.66
C PRO A 149 -8.34 4.54 -17.89
N SER A 150 -7.26 4.12 -18.54
CA SER A 150 -7.35 3.22 -19.71
C SER A 150 -7.51 1.76 -19.30
N LYS A 151 -6.91 1.36 -18.19
CA LYS A 151 -6.97 -0.03 -17.68
C LYS A 151 -8.25 -0.33 -16.90
N PHE A 152 -8.79 0.69 -16.23
CA PHE A 152 -10.01 0.58 -15.40
C PHE A 152 -11.00 1.70 -15.75
N PRO A 153 -11.61 1.66 -16.95
CA PRO A 153 -12.55 2.69 -17.37
C PRO A 153 -13.73 2.78 -16.39
N HIS A 154 -14.10 4.02 -16.06
CA HIS A 154 -15.22 4.34 -15.14
C HIS A 154 -15.03 3.95 -13.66
N LYS A 155 -13.86 3.49 -13.25
CA LYS A 155 -13.56 3.25 -11.83
C LYS A 155 -12.82 4.46 -11.25
N PRO A 156 -13.28 5.02 -10.12
CA PRO A 156 -12.50 5.98 -9.35
C PRO A 156 -11.19 5.35 -8.88
N PHE A 157 -10.16 6.18 -8.75
CA PHE A 157 -8.83 5.74 -8.34
C PHE A 157 -8.32 6.51 -7.13
N ILE A 158 -7.78 5.80 -6.16
CA ILE A 158 -7.13 6.35 -4.98
C ILE A 158 -5.80 5.65 -4.73
N VAL A 159 -4.81 6.40 -4.22
CA VAL A 159 -3.54 5.83 -3.79
C VAL A 159 -3.66 5.45 -2.32
N THR A 160 -3.81 4.17 -2.04
CA THR A 160 -4.08 3.62 -0.70
C THR A 160 -2.85 3.60 0.20
N GLU A 161 -1.66 3.47 -0.41
CA GLU A 161 -0.38 3.77 0.23
C GLU A 161 0.55 4.43 -0.78
N SER A 162 1.33 5.38 -0.33
CA SER A 162 2.26 6.12 -1.18
C SER A 162 3.55 6.45 -0.47
N VAL A 163 4.54 6.82 -1.25
CA VAL A 163 5.80 7.40 -0.79
C VAL A 163 6.78 6.35 -0.28
N SER A 164 6.73 5.90 0.96
CA SER A 164 7.80 5.12 1.61
C SER A 164 9.19 5.78 1.52
N ALA A 165 9.24 7.11 1.67
CA ALA A 165 10.48 7.84 1.83
C ALA A 165 11.10 7.56 3.20
N LEU A 166 12.42 7.52 3.23
CA LEU A 166 13.20 7.20 4.42
C LEU A 166 13.85 8.47 4.95
N MET A 167 13.46 8.89 6.15
CA MET A 167 13.90 10.18 6.71
C MET A 167 14.33 10.08 8.16
N THR A 168 15.43 10.79 8.47
CA THR A 168 15.88 11.04 9.84
C THR A 168 15.97 12.54 10.07
N ARG A 169 15.33 13.04 11.12
CA ARG A 169 15.38 14.46 11.45
C ARG A 169 16.80 14.92 11.77
N GLY A 170 17.22 16.03 11.15
CA GLY A 170 18.49 16.70 11.43
C GLY A 170 19.73 16.08 10.79
N TYR A 171 19.60 15.08 9.92
CA TYR A 171 20.71 14.49 9.17
C TYR A 171 20.55 14.77 7.67
N TYR A 172 21.42 15.57 7.09
CA TYR A 172 21.29 16.05 5.71
C TYR A 172 22.35 15.38 4.81
N LYS A 173 21.91 14.33 4.08
CA LYS A 173 22.81 13.57 3.20
C LYS A 173 23.04 14.31 1.90
N MET A 174 24.32 14.48 1.59
CA MET A 174 24.77 15.11 0.35
C MET A 174 25.22 14.05 -0.68
N PRO A 175 25.14 14.33 -1.98
CA PRO A 175 24.54 15.55 -2.58
C PRO A 175 23.00 15.58 -2.43
N SER A 176 22.41 16.78 -2.27
CA SER A 176 20.98 16.92 -2.04
C SER A 176 20.12 16.68 -3.29
N ASP A 177 20.72 16.72 -4.46
CA ASP A 177 20.09 16.50 -5.77
C ASP A 177 20.22 15.06 -6.30
N VAL A 178 20.83 14.17 -5.50
CA VAL A 178 20.94 12.73 -5.81
C VAL A 178 19.89 11.98 -5.03
N GLU A 179 19.12 11.16 -5.73
CA GLU A 179 18.14 10.24 -5.13
C GLU A 179 18.85 8.96 -4.67
N PHE A 180 18.59 8.56 -3.43
CA PHE A 180 19.15 7.37 -2.82
C PHE A 180 18.08 6.31 -2.66
N LEU A 181 18.29 5.18 -3.28
CA LEU A 181 17.45 3.99 -3.17
C LEU A 181 18.02 3.06 -2.10
N TRP A 182 17.36 2.91 -0.94
CA TRP A 182 17.85 2.18 0.21
C TRP A 182 16.82 1.18 0.77
N PRO A 183 17.17 -0.13 0.87
CA PRO A 183 18.30 -0.76 0.21
C PRO A 183 18.19 -0.62 -1.31
N GLU A 184 19.22 -0.86 -2.04
CA GLU A 184 19.18 -0.82 -3.52
C GLU A 184 18.13 -1.81 -4.09
N ARG A 185 17.96 -2.91 -3.40
CA ARG A 185 16.95 -3.94 -3.67
C ARG A 185 16.60 -4.67 -2.36
N TRP A 186 15.39 -5.15 -2.23
CA TRP A 186 14.89 -5.77 -0.99
C TRP A 186 15.78 -6.88 -0.44
N ASP A 187 16.37 -7.68 -1.31
CA ASP A 187 17.23 -8.82 -0.96
C ASP A 187 18.71 -8.44 -0.75
N LYS A 188 19.07 -7.16 -0.93
CA LYS A 188 20.43 -6.70 -0.71
C LYS A 188 20.61 -6.12 0.68
N PRO A 189 21.67 -6.54 1.41
CA PRO A 189 21.97 -5.94 2.70
C PRO A 189 22.36 -4.46 2.53
N PHE A 190 21.91 -3.64 3.46
CA PHE A 190 22.28 -2.23 3.56
C PHE A 190 22.99 -1.98 4.89
N HIS A 191 24.03 -1.18 4.86
CA HIS A 191 24.74 -0.78 6.06
C HIS A 191 25.26 0.66 5.92
N ASP A 192 24.93 1.50 6.90
CA ASP A 192 25.54 2.81 7.12
C ASP A 192 25.73 2.97 8.63
N PRO A 193 26.96 3.28 9.11
CA PRO A 193 27.24 3.33 10.54
C PRO A 193 26.51 4.46 11.28
N SER A 194 25.92 5.43 10.58
CA SER A 194 25.12 6.50 11.18
C SER A 194 23.76 6.04 11.66
N PHE A 195 23.25 4.90 11.16
CA PHE A 195 21.87 4.48 11.34
C PHE A 195 20.85 5.59 11.03
N SER A 196 21.17 6.47 10.08
CA SER A 196 20.36 7.61 9.70
C SER A 196 20.02 7.54 8.21
N CYS A 197 18.89 8.12 7.85
CA CYS A 197 18.51 8.43 6.48
C CYS A 197 18.54 9.95 6.29
N SER A 198 18.31 10.44 5.09
CA SER A 198 18.39 11.88 4.83
C SER A 198 17.17 12.64 5.35
N SER A 199 17.36 13.85 5.93
CA SER A 199 16.28 14.79 6.14
C SER A 199 15.78 15.42 4.84
N TYR A 200 16.62 15.44 3.78
CA TYR A 200 16.16 15.80 2.45
C TYR A 200 15.19 14.75 1.91
N ASP A 201 14.30 15.16 1.00
CA ASP A 201 13.42 14.25 0.27
C ASP A 201 14.16 13.59 -0.89
N ASN A 202 15.19 12.85 -0.58
CA ASN A 202 16.08 12.24 -1.56
C ASN A 202 16.44 10.79 -1.23
N CYS A 203 15.72 10.16 -0.29
CA CYS A 203 15.95 8.76 0.07
C CYS A 203 14.61 8.03 0.24
N HIS A 204 14.44 6.89 -0.42
CA HIS A 204 13.24 6.07 -0.31
C HIS A 204 13.53 4.58 -0.49
N ALA A 205 12.56 3.75 -0.09
CA ALA A 205 12.59 2.31 -0.29
C ALA A 205 12.41 1.92 -1.77
N PRO A 206 12.83 0.70 -2.20
CA PRO A 206 12.77 0.29 -3.61
C PRO A 206 11.39 0.33 -4.25
N TRP A 207 10.33 0.07 -3.47
CA TRP A 207 8.93 0.12 -3.93
C TRP A 207 8.33 1.52 -3.88
N GLY A 208 9.00 2.44 -3.23
CA GLY A 208 8.49 3.77 -2.93
C GLY A 208 8.93 4.86 -3.90
N SER A 209 8.77 6.08 -3.44
CA SER A 209 9.17 7.31 -4.12
C SER A 209 9.48 8.40 -3.11
N THR A 210 10.00 9.52 -3.56
CA THR A 210 10.05 10.71 -2.72
C THR A 210 8.64 11.30 -2.53
N HIS A 211 8.46 12.08 -1.46
CA HIS A 211 7.20 12.78 -1.21
C HIS A 211 6.82 13.72 -2.37
N GLU A 212 7.82 14.44 -2.90
CA GLU A 212 7.59 15.37 -4.00
C GLU A 212 7.16 14.67 -5.28
N GLN A 213 7.78 13.54 -5.63
CA GLN A 213 7.42 12.78 -6.83
C GLN A 213 5.96 12.33 -6.80
N THR A 214 5.53 11.72 -5.70
CA THR A 214 4.12 11.28 -5.58
C THR A 214 3.17 12.47 -5.49
N MET A 215 3.48 13.49 -4.68
CA MET A 215 2.61 14.66 -4.55
C MET A 215 2.39 15.36 -5.89
N ARG A 216 3.43 15.48 -6.73
CA ARG A 216 3.27 16.04 -8.08
C ARG A 216 2.31 15.23 -8.94
N LYS A 217 2.39 13.89 -8.89
CA LYS A 217 1.45 13.04 -9.65
C LYS A 217 0.02 13.21 -9.12
N VAL A 218 -0.18 13.11 -7.82
CA VAL A 218 -1.50 13.28 -7.21
C VAL A 218 -2.10 14.65 -7.50
N LYS A 219 -1.30 15.71 -7.45
CA LYS A 219 -1.76 17.07 -7.70
C LYS A 219 -2.16 17.33 -9.16
N TYR A 220 -1.45 16.76 -10.12
CA TYR A 220 -1.62 17.11 -11.53
C TYR A 220 -2.39 16.06 -12.35
N MET A 221 -2.59 14.85 -11.83
CA MET A 221 -3.41 13.82 -12.47
C MET A 221 -4.84 13.87 -11.92
N GLN A 222 -5.76 14.51 -12.65
CA GLN A 222 -7.13 14.78 -12.22
C GLN A 222 -7.97 13.53 -11.92
N HIS A 223 -7.56 12.36 -12.39
CA HIS A 223 -8.25 11.10 -12.14
C HIS A 223 -7.88 10.48 -10.78
N ILE A 224 -6.91 11.02 -10.05
CA ILE A 224 -6.53 10.54 -8.73
C ILE A 224 -7.38 11.26 -7.67
N SER A 225 -8.18 10.51 -6.92
CA SER A 225 -9.07 11.07 -5.89
C SER A 225 -8.32 11.57 -4.64
N GLY A 226 -7.13 11.04 -4.39
CA GLY A 226 -6.28 11.40 -3.24
C GLY A 226 -5.24 10.33 -2.94
N GLN A 227 -4.51 10.54 -1.83
CA GLN A 227 -3.49 9.60 -1.38
C GLN A 227 -3.46 9.46 0.13
N TYR A 228 -3.07 8.29 0.59
CA TYR A 228 -2.61 8.04 1.95
C TYR A 228 -1.10 7.83 1.92
N VAL A 229 -0.40 8.57 2.77
CA VAL A 229 1.07 8.53 2.84
C VAL A 229 1.50 7.44 3.80
N TRP A 230 2.39 6.55 3.38
CA TRP A 230 3.11 5.67 4.29
C TRP A 230 4.39 6.34 4.76
N THR A 231 4.44 6.92 5.97
CA THR A 231 3.34 6.90 6.96
C THR A 231 3.32 8.20 7.75
N GLY A 232 2.29 8.42 8.53
CA GLY A 232 2.15 9.62 9.36
C GLY A 232 3.19 9.71 10.49
N PHE A 233 3.45 8.58 11.15
CA PHE A 233 4.35 8.49 12.30
C PHE A 233 5.35 7.36 12.13
N ASP A 234 6.58 7.54 12.62
CA ASP A 234 7.46 6.42 12.82
C ASP A 234 6.88 5.44 13.84
N TYR A 235 7.18 4.16 13.69
CA TYR A 235 6.70 3.09 14.57
C TYR A 235 7.83 2.12 14.90
N ILE A 236 7.65 1.36 15.96
CA ILE A 236 8.57 0.30 16.34
C ILE A 236 8.37 -0.90 15.42
N GLY A 237 9.44 -1.36 14.82
CA GLY A 237 9.49 -2.40 13.79
C GLY A 237 9.87 -1.83 12.43
N GLU A 238 10.02 -2.70 11.44
CA GLU A 238 10.35 -2.38 10.05
C GLU A 238 11.41 -1.28 9.87
N PRO A 239 12.63 -1.49 10.36
CA PRO A 239 13.66 -0.46 10.36
C PRO A 239 14.34 -0.32 8.99
N THR A 240 13.67 -0.60 7.89
CA THR A 240 14.18 -0.43 6.53
C THR A 240 14.86 0.95 6.38
N PRO A 241 16.04 1.04 5.83
CA PRO A 241 16.84 0.01 5.14
C PRO A 241 17.73 -0.83 6.08
N TYR A 242 17.70 -0.55 7.37
CA TYR A 242 18.56 -1.19 8.36
C TYR A 242 17.96 -2.48 8.91
N TRP A 243 18.80 -3.22 9.63
CA TRP A 243 18.47 -4.38 10.41
C TRP A 243 18.83 -4.11 11.88
N TRP A 244 18.68 -5.13 12.72
CA TRP A 244 19.14 -5.02 14.10
C TRP A 244 20.58 -4.45 14.16
N PRO A 245 20.89 -3.48 15.06
CA PRO A 245 20.10 -3.04 16.21
C PRO A 245 19.11 -1.90 15.96
N ALA A 246 18.89 -1.42 14.74
CA ALA A 246 17.85 -0.46 14.44
C ALA A 246 16.47 -1.08 14.73
N ARG A 247 15.54 -0.28 15.25
CA ARG A 247 14.24 -0.77 15.72
C ARG A 247 13.07 0.06 15.23
N SER A 248 13.30 1.31 14.89
CA SER A 248 12.27 2.24 14.44
C SER A 248 12.20 2.26 12.93
N SER A 249 10.99 2.40 12.40
CA SER A 249 10.83 2.78 10.99
C SER A 249 11.40 4.19 10.74
N TYR A 250 11.65 4.49 9.46
CA TYR A 250 12.11 5.80 8.98
C TYR A 250 11.05 6.49 8.10
N PHE A 251 9.91 5.84 7.90
CA PHE A 251 8.87 6.24 6.96
C PHE A 251 8.00 7.41 7.43
N GLY A 252 7.90 7.62 8.75
CA GLY A 252 7.02 8.63 9.32
C GLY A 252 7.38 10.06 8.88
N ILE A 253 6.37 10.90 8.63
CA ILE A 253 6.57 12.35 8.51
C ILE A 253 6.73 13.02 9.88
N VAL A 254 6.39 12.30 10.95
CA VAL A 254 6.62 12.64 12.37
C VAL A 254 7.41 11.49 12.99
N ASP A 255 8.42 11.81 13.80
CA ASP A 255 9.27 10.82 14.44
C ASP A 255 8.61 10.19 15.71
N LEU A 256 9.26 9.18 16.32
CA LEU A 256 8.76 8.51 17.52
C LEU A 256 8.58 9.45 18.75
N ALA A 257 9.27 10.59 18.76
CA ALA A 257 9.13 11.60 19.80
C ALA A 257 8.03 12.63 19.50
N TYR A 258 7.20 12.38 18.47
CA TYR A 258 6.16 13.28 17.97
C TYR A 258 6.70 14.61 17.43
N LEU A 259 7.94 14.64 16.98
CA LEU A 259 8.53 15.82 16.36
C LEU A 259 8.40 15.73 14.83
N PRO A 260 7.95 16.80 14.17
CA PRO A 260 7.80 16.81 12.72
C PRO A 260 9.17 16.72 12.04
N LYS A 261 9.26 15.87 11.02
CA LYS A 261 10.39 15.85 10.06
C LYS A 261 10.16 16.92 9.00
N ASP A 262 11.17 17.22 8.18
CA ASP A 262 11.11 18.34 7.22
C ASP A 262 9.89 18.23 6.28
N ARG A 263 9.53 17.04 5.83
CA ARG A 263 8.40 16.81 4.90
C ARG A 263 7.01 16.93 5.52
N TYR A 264 6.87 16.93 6.83
CA TYR A 264 5.62 17.29 7.49
C TYR A 264 5.06 18.63 6.99
N TRP A 265 5.95 19.60 6.78
CA TRP A 265 5.59 20.96 6.37
C TRP A 265 5.09 21.03 4.92
N LEU A 266 5.51 20.10 4.05
CA LEU A 266 5.00 19.97 2.69
C LEU A 266 3.48 19.65 2.67
N TYR A 267 3.01 18.82 3.61
CA TYR A 267 1.60 18.43 3.69
C TYR A 267 0.75 19.43 4.47
N ARG A 268 1.38 20.33 5.21
CA ARG A 268 0.66 21.34 5.98
C ARG A 268 0.47 22.65 5.21
N SER A 269 1.28 22.92 4.21
CA SER A 269 1.20 24.12 3.37
C SER A 269 0.05 24.00 2.36
#